data_b03401c85c2207a7bca537a3f0a42454
#
_entry.id   b03401c85c2207a7bca537a3f0a42454
#
_cell.length_a   1.000
_cell.length_b   1.000
_cell.length_c   1.000
_cell.angle_alpha   90.00
_cell.angle_beta   90.00
_cell.angle_gamma   90.00
#
_symmetry.space_group_name_H-M   'P 1'
#
loop_
_entity.id
_entity.type
_entity.pdbx_description
1 polymer ?
#
loop_
_entity_poly.entity_id
_entity_poly.type
_entity_poly.pdbx_seq_one_letter_code
_entity_poly.pdbx_strand_id
1 'polypeptide(L)'
;KTWSTFFSTEWVPVSENPRFGLIALLIGTLKVTIIAILIAGPLAILAAVYTSCFASNKRKEIIKPIIEMLAAFPSVVIGFFAMMVLATFFQDIFGYDSRLNAFIGGVAMALAAIPIIYTISEDALSAVPKTYTEASLALGASKAQTAFSVILPAATPGIFAALLLGVGRVFGETMIALMATGNAALLSANPFESVRTFAATIGSEMAETVFGETHYSV
;
A
#
# COMPACT_ATOMS: atom_id res chain seq x y z
N LYS A 1 29.71 20.59 -5.09
CA LYS A 1 28.49 20.13 -4.35
C LYS A 1 28.77 18.72 -3.87
N THR A 2 28.87 18.53 -2.56
CA THR A 2 29.32 17.29 -1.94
C THR A 2 28.15 16.30 -1.81
N TRP A 3 28.40 15.03 -2.08
CA TRP A 3 27.49 13.90 -1.87
C TRP A 3 26.81 13.93 -0.49
N SER A 4 27.43 14.59 0.50
CA SER A 4 26.88 14.76 1.85
C SER A 4 25.55 15.53 1.90
N THR A 5 25.22 16.37 0.91
CA THR A 5 23.93 17.07 0.87
C THR A 5 22.76 16.15 0.49
N PHE A 6 23.01 15.09 -0.29
CA PHE A 6 22.00 14.11 -0.67
C PHE A 6 21.70 13.07 0.44
N PHE A 7 22.67 12.83 1.31
CA PHE A 7 22.51 11.94 2.46
C PHE A 7 22.18 12.69 3.76
N SER A 8 21.76 13.94 3.65
CA SER A 8 21.29 14.70 4.81
C SER A 8 19.96 14.11 5.32
N THR A 9 19.68 14.35 6.57
CA THR A 9 18.48 13.86 7.25
C THR A 9 17.28 14.81 7.10
N GLU A 10 17.48 15.97 6.49
CA GLU A 10 16.49 17.03 6.36
C GLU A 10 16.24 17.35 4.89
N TRP A 11 14.97 17.51 4.52
CA TRP A 11 14.57 18.01 3.21
C TRP A 11 14.15 19.48 3.34
N VAL A 12 15.05 20.40 2.97
CA VAL A 12 14.83 21.86 2.97
C VAL A 12 15.42 22.43 1.67
N PRO A 13 14.71 22.26 0.52
CA PRO A 13 15.23 22.65 -0.78
C PRO A 13 15.31 24.18 -0.97
N VAL A 14 14.40 24.93 -0.32
CA VAL A 14 14.29 26.39 -0.41
C VAL A 14 14.89 27.03 0.86
N SER A 15 16.22 27.14 0.90
CA SER A 15 16.92 27.79 2.00
C SER A 15 18.25 28.37 1.49
N GLU A 16 18.89 29.24 2.27
CA GLU A 16 20.24 29.75 1.96
C GLU A 16 21.28 28.62 1.81
N ASN A 17 21.09 27.51 2.53
CA ASN A 17 21.87 26.27 2.43
C ASN A 17 20.95 25.10 2.12
N PRO A 18 20.62 24.82 0.84
CA PRO A 18 19.70 23.77 0.46
C PRO A 18 20.19 22.38 0.92
N ARG A 19 19.30 21.62 1.59
CA ARG A 19 19.55 20.24 2.02
C ARG A 19 18.53 19.33 1.34
N PHE A 20 19.03 18.31 0.65
CA PHE A 20 18.22 17.35 -0.08
C PHE A 20 18.29 15.98 0.62
N GLY A 21 17.59 15.85 1.74
CA GLY A 21 17.59 14.64 2.56
C GLY A 21 16.82 13.48 1.98
N LEU A 22 17.33 12.82 0.96
CA LEU A 22 16.70 11.66 0.32
C LEU A 22 16.45 10.51 1.29
N ILE A 23 17.25 10.39 2.35
CA ILE A 23 17.07 9.33 3.37
C ILE A 23 15.75 9.50 4.12
N ALA A 24 15.37 10.73 4.47
CA ALA A 24 14.09 10.97 5.15
C ALA A 24 12.89 10.55 4.27
N LEU A 25 12.95 10.88 2.98
CA LEU A 25 11.92 10.51 2.00
C LEU A 25 11.87 9.00 1.78
N LEU A 26 13.02 8.33 1.71
CA LEU A 26 13.10 6.88 1.57
C LEU A 26 12.48 6.17 2.78
N ILE A 27 12.87 6.57 3.99
CA ILE A 27 12.34 5.99 5.22
C ILE A 27 10.83 6.26 5.34
N GLY A 28 10.37 7.46 5.02
CA GLY A 28 8.95 7.79 4.99
C GLY A 28 8.17 6.91 4.00
N THR A 29 8.68 6.76 2.79
CA THR A 29 8.06 5.91 1.76
C THR A 29 8.01 4.45 2.20
N LEU A 30 9.12 3.90 2.70
CA LEU A 30 9.17 2.52 3.18
C LEU A 30 8.24 2.28 4.37
N LYS A 31 8.19 3.21 5.33
CA LYS A 31 7.33 3.12 6.50
C LYS A 31 5.86 3.01 6.11
N VAL A 32 5.38 3.91 5.27
CA VAL A 32 3.97 3.91 4.80
C VAL A 32 3.69 2.65 3.97
N THR A 33 4.62 2.25 3.10
CA THR A 33 4.49 1.04 2.28
C THR A 33 4.37 -0.22 3.13
N ILE A 34 5.22 -0.37 4.15
CA ILE A 34 5.18 -1.51 5.06
C ILE A 34 3.84 -1.56 5.79
N ILE A 35 3.37 -0.44 6.35
CA ILE A 35 2.07 -0.38 7.04
C ILE A 35 0.94 -0.77 6.08
N ALA A 36 0.93 -0.22 4.86
CA ALA A 36 -0.10 -0.52 3.87
C ALA A 36 -0.13 -1.99 3.48
N ILE A 37 1.03 -2.60 3.21
CA ILE A 37 1.11 -4.00 2.80
C ILE A 37 0.82 -4.97 3.95
N LEU A 38 1.22 -4.65 5.18
CA LEU A 38 0.87 -5.45 6.36
C LEU A 38 -0.64 -5.51 6.60
N ILE A 39 -1.38 -4.49 6.20
CA ILE A 39 -2.84 -4.45 6.29
C ILE A 39 -3.47 -5.07 5.03
N ALA A 40 -3.10 -4.59 3.85
CA ALA A 40 -3.71 -4.99 2.58
C ALA A 40 -3.41 -6.45 2.20
N GLY A 41 -2.16 -6.89 2.40
CA GLY A 41 -1.72 -8.22 2.00
C GLY A 41 -2.55 -9.34 2.62
N PRO A 42 -2.58 -9.46 3.95
CA PRO A 42 -3.38 -10.51 4.61
C PRO A 42 -4.86 -10.43 4.26
N LEU A 43 -5.46 -9.23 4.28
CA LEU A 43 -6.88 -9.05 3.99
C LEU A 43 -7.22 -9.46 2.55
N ALA A 44 -6.44 -9.01 1.58
CA ALA A 44 -6.66 -9.31 0.16
C ALA A 44 -6.43 -10.79 -0.16
N ILE A 45 -5.36 -11.40 0.39
CA ILE A 45 -5.06 -12.81 0.17
C ILE A 45 -6.14 -13.71 0.81
N LEU A 46 -6.57 -13.42 2.04
CA LEU A 46 -7.64 -14.18 2.70
C LEU A 46 -8.96 -14.04 1.93
N ALA A 47 -9.29 -12.86 1.45
CA ALA A 47 -10.46 -12.63 0.60
C ALA A 47 -10.35 -13.42 -0.72
N ALA A 48 -9.17 -13.46 -1.36
CA ALA A 48 -8.91 -14.22 -2.57
C ALA A 48 -9.06 -15.73 -2.34
N VAL A 49 -8.50 -16.25 -1.24
CA VAL A 49 -8.66 -17.66 -0.84
C VAL A 49 -10.13 -18.00 -0.61
N TYR A 50 -10.85 -17.13 0.12
CA TYR A 50 -12.28 -17.34 0.34
C TYR A 50 -13.04 -17.38 -1.00
N THR A 51 -12.81 -16.42 -1.86
CA THR A 51 -13.50 -16.33 -3.15
C THR A 51 -13.15 -17.51 -4.06
N SER A 52 -11.87 -17.87 -4.17
CA SER A 52 -11.42 -18.96 -5.05
C SER A 52 -11.87 -20.33 -4.54
N CYS A 53 -11.68 -20.64 -3.25
CA CYS A 53 -11.81 -22.00 -2.72
C CYS A 53 -13.17 -22.30 -2.06
N PHE A 54 -13.87 -21.28 -1.52
CA PHE A 54 -15.05 -21.50 -0.68
C PHE A 54 -16.34 -20.84 -1.20
N ALA A 55 -16.22 -19.75 -1.96
CA ALA A 55 -17.40 -19.02 -2.41
C ALA A 55 -18.17 -19.77 -3.49
N SER A 56 -19.50 -19.78 -3.39
CA SER A 56 -20.39 -20.24 -4.48
C SER A 56 -20.33 -19.27 -5.66
N ASN A 57 -20.72 -19.73 -6.86
CA ASN A 57 -20.73 -18.90 -8.06
C ASN A 57 -21.49 -17.58 -7.87
N LYS A 58 -22.66 -17.63 -7.21
CA LYS A 58 -23.45 -16.43 -6.90
C LYS A 58 -22.69 -15.42 -6.01
N ARG A 59 -21.90 -15.91 -5.05
CA ARG A 59 -21.08 -15.03 -4.19
C ARG A 59 -19.92 -14.44 -4.95
N LYS A 60 -19.27 -15.21 -5.85
CA LYS A 60 -18.19 -14.70 -6.70
C LYS A 60 -18.65 -13.56 -7.59
N GLU A 61 -19.86 -13.70 -8.19
CA GLU A 61 -20.49 -12.67 -9.03
C GLU A 61 -20.80 -11.37 -8.29
N ILE A 62 -20.86 -11.39 -6.95
CA ILE A 62 -21.07 -10.20 -6.12
C ILE A 62 -19.74 -9.65 -5.60
N ILE A 63 -18.87 -10.50 -5.08
CA ILE A 63 -17.62 -10.08 -4.43
C ILE A 63 -16.65 -9.45 -5.44
N LYS A 64 -16.46 -10.07 -6.60
CA LYS A 64 -15.52 -9.56 -7.61
C LYS A 64 -15.86 -8.13 -8.06
N PRO A 65 -17.09 -7.82 -8.51
CA PRO A 65 -17.43 -6.45 -8.88
C PRO A 65 -17.30 -5.44 -7.74
N ILE A 66 -17.61 -5.82 -6.49
CA ILE A 66 -17.45 -4.92 -5.34
C ILE A 66 -15.97 -4.52 -5.16
N ILE A 67 -15.06 -5.49 -5.27
CA ILE A 67 -13.62 -5.21 -5.14
C ILE A 67 -13.11 -4.41 -6.36
N GLU A 68 -13.60 -4.72 -7.56
CA GLU A 68 -13.26 -3.96 -8.77
C GLU A 68 -13.78 -2.51 -8.70
N MET A 69 -14.96 -2.28 -8.14
CA MET A 69 -15.47 -0.93 -7.87
C MET A 69 -14.55 -0.17 -6.90
N LEU A 70 -13.99 -0.83 -5.89
CA LEU A 70 -13.04 -0.20 -4.98
C LEU A 70 -11.78 0.27 -5.73
N ALA A 71 -11.32 -0.49 -6.74
CA ALA A 71 -10.20 -0.09 -7.60
C ALA A 71 -10.51 1.15 -8.48
N ALA A 72 -11.77 1.39 -8.78
CA ALA A 72 -12.20 2.51 -9.61
C ALA A 72 -12.26 3.85 -8.86
N PHE A 73 -12.17 3.85 -7.53
CA PHE A 73 -12.17 5.10 -6.76
C PHE A 73 -10.91 5.93 -7.07
N PRO A 74 -11.08 7.23 -7.41
CA PRO A 74 -9.94 8.13 -7.56
C PRO A 74 -9.13 8.23 -6.28
N SER A 75 -7.81 8.18 -6.37
CA SER A 75 -6.91 8.25 -5.20
C SER A 75 -7.08 9.54 -4.38
N VAL A 76 -7.44 10.64 -5.05
CA VAL A 76 -7.78 11.92 -4.38
C VAL A 76 -8.98 11.76 -3.44
N VAL A 77 -10.01 10.99 -3.85
CA VAL A 77 -11.20 10.76 -3.02
C VAL A 77 -10.83 9.92 -1.79
N ILE A 78 -10.02 8.88 -1.98
CA ILE A 78 -9.52 8.05 -0.85
C ILE A 78 -8.66 8.90 0.09
N GLY A 79 -7.78 9.74 -0.44
CA GLY A 79 -6.94 10.65 0.34
C GLY A 79 -7.76 11.66 1.13
N PHE A 80 -8.77 12.26 0.50
CA PHE A 80 -9.69 13.18 1.16
C PHE A 80 -10.50 12.51 2.27
N PHE A 81 -11.04 11.32 2.01
CA PHE A 81 -11.73 10.51 3.02
C PHE A 81 -10.80 10.17 4.20
N ALA A 82 -9.56 9.80 3.91
CA ALA A 82 -8.56 9.52 4.94
C ALA A 82 -8.28 10.75 5.80
N MET A 83 -8.09 11.90 5.17
CA MET A 83 -7.82 13.16 5.86
C MET A 83 -9.00 13.63 6.72
N MET A 84 -10.23 13.52 6.22
CA MET A 84 -11.41 14.07 6.91
C MET A 84 -12.01 13.08 7.92
N VAL A 85 -12.05 11.80 7.61
CA VAL A 85 -12.75 10.80 8.40
C VAL A 85 -11.79 9.89 9.15
N LEU A 86 -10.89 9.18 8.44
CA LEU A 86 -10.04 8.18 9.08
C LEU A 86 -9.07 8.81 10.08
N ALA A 87 -8.48 9.96 9.75
CA ALA A 87 -7.53 10.63 10.61
C ALA A 87 -8.15 11.02 11.96
N THR A 88 -9.37 11.58 11.95
CA THR A 88 -10.08 11.94 13.17
C THR A 88 -10.53 10.69 13.95
N PHE A 89 -11.12 9.73 13.25
CA PHE A 89 -11.62 8.49 13.87
C PHE A 89 -10.50 7.73 14.61
N PHE A 90 -9.35 7.54 13.96
CA PHE A 90 -8.25 6.83 14.60
C PHE A 90 -7.54 7.66 15.67
N GLN A 91 -7.50 8.99 15.53
CA GLN A 91 -6.97 9.86 16.58
C GLN A 91 -7.82 9.78 17.87
N ASP A 92 -9.13 9.75 17.74
CA ASP A 92 -10.06 9.61 18.89
C ASP A 92 -9.90 8.25 19.60
N ILE A 93 -9.54 7.18 18.84
CA ILE A 93 -9.34 5.85 19.42
C ILE A 93 -7.97 5.70 20.07
N PHE A 94 -6.90 6.13 19.39
CA PHE A 94 -5.52 5.87 19.82
C PHE A 94 -4.88 7.01 20.59
N GLY A 95 -5.45 8.23 20.57
CA GLY A 95 -5.00 9.38 21.35
C GLY A 95 -3.63 9.93 20.95
N TYR A 96 -3.20 9.77 19.69
CA TYR A 96 -1.92 10.29 19.22
C TYR A 96 -2.00 11.79 18.84
N ASP A 97 -0.85 12.50 18.94
CA ASP A 97 -0.82 13.96 18.78
C ASP A 97 -0.98 14.40 17.32
N SER A 98 -0.29 13.74 16.40
CA SER A 98 -0.29 14.11 14.98
C SER A 98 -1.45 13.45 14.21
N ARG A 99 -2.46 14.22 13.88
CA ARG A 99 -3.67 13.75 13.18
C ARG A 99 -3.34 13.08 11.82
N LEU A 100 -2.45 13.70 11.03
CA LEU A 100 -1.97 13.14 9.76
C LEU A 100 -0.57 12.55 9.98
N ASN A 101 -0.43 11.27 9.72
CA ASN A 101 0.77 10.52 10.05
C ASN A 101 0.95 9.30 9.14
N ALA A 102 2.07 8.57 9.31
CA ALA A 102 2.38 7.40 8.49
C ALA A 102 1.35 6.28 8.61
N PHE A 103 0.73 6.10 9.79
CA PHE A 103 -0.28 5.08 10.01
C PHE A 103 -1.54 5.37 9.17
N ILE A 104 -2.05 6.60 9.22
CA ILE A 104 -3.23 7.01 8.44
C ILE A 104 -2.95 6.90 6.93
N GLY A 105 -1.78 7.40 6.48
CA GLY A 105 -1.35 7.23 5.10
C GLY A 105 -1.31 5.75 4.69
N GLY A 106 -0.72 4.89 5.52
CA GLY A 106 -0.65 3.45 5.31
C GLY A 106 -2.02 2.77 5.24
N VAL A 107 -2.94 3.08 6.15
CA VAL A 107 -4.33 2.57 6.14
C VAL A 107 -5.06 2.98 4.86
N ALA A 108 -4.95 4.25 4.48
CA ALA A 108 -5.59 4.76 3.26
C ALA A 108 -5.01 4.13 1.98
N MET A 109 -3.69 3.96 1.92
CA MET A 109 -3.03 3.27 0.80
C MET A 109 -3.34 1.77 0.77
N ALA A 110 -3.57 1.14 1.93
CA ALA A 110 -4.03 -0.24 2.00
C ALA A 110 -5.36 -0.43 1.27
N LEU A 111 -6.32 0.49 1.44
CA LEU A 111 -7.59 0.46 0.72
C LEU A 111 -7.40 0.49 -0.81
N ALA A 112 -6.43 1.27 -1.30
CA ALA A 112 -6.10 1.36 -2.72
C ALA A 112 -5.33 0.12 -3.24
N ALA A 113 -4.58 -0.59 -2.37
CA ALA A 113 -3.79 -1.75 -2.73
C ALA A 113 -4.58 -3.08 -2.68
N ILE A 114 -5.61 -3.18 -1.83
CA ILE A 114 -6.43 -4.38 -1.68
C ILE A 114 -6.93 -4.92 -3.01
N PRO A 115 -7.52 -4.13 -3.92
CA PRO A 115 -8.08 -4.66 -5.16
C PRO A 115 -7.04 -5.35 -6.05
N ILE A 116 -5.88 -4.74 -6.23
CA ILE A 116 -4.84 -5.31 -7.11
C ILE A 116 -4.26 -6.60 -6.52
N ILE A 117 -3.99 -6.61 -5.19
CA ILE A 117 -3.47 -7.80 -4.51
C ILE A 117 -4.51 -8.91 -4.56
N TYR A 118 -5.79 -8.60 -4.31
CA TYR A 118 -6.89 -9.56 -4.35
C TYR A 118 -7.03 -10.18 -5.75
N THR A 119 -7.16 -9.36 -6.79
CA THR A 119 -7.43 -9.84 -8.15
C THR A 119 -6.33 -10.77 -8.63
N ILE A 120 -5.06 -10.38 -8.48
CA ILE A 120 -3.93 -11.20 -8.93
C ILE A 120 -3.77 -12.46 -8.07
N SER A 121 -4.03 -12.38 -6.76
CA SER A 121 -4.02 -13.56 -5.89
C SER A 121 -5.16 -14.53 -6.22
N GLU A 122 -6.35 -14.03 -6.52
CA GLU A 122 -7.50 -14.87 -6.89
C GLU A 122 -7.26 -15.56 -8.23
N ASP A 123 -6.69 -14.85 -9.21
CA ASP A 123 -6.28 -15.42 -10.50
C ASP A 123 -5.23 -16.52 -10.31
N ALA A 124 -4.22 -16.28 -9.46
CA ALA A 124 -3.19 -17.27 -9.16
C ALA A 124 -3.76 -18.53 -8.50
N LEU A 125 -4.69 -18.38 -7.54
CA LEU A 125 -5.36 -19.50 -6.88
C LEU A 125 -6.26 -20.26 -7.85
N SER A 126 -6.97 -19.57 -8.73
CA SER A 126 -7.86 -20.15 -9.72
C SER A 126 -7.11 -20.85 -10.86
N ALA A 127 -5.87 -20.47 -11.12
CA ALA A 127 -4.99 -21.09 -12.11
C ALA A 127 -4.42 -22.45 -11.67
N VAL A 128 -4.51 -22.81 -10.37
CA VAL A 128 -4.06 -24.11 -9.87
C VAL A 128 -4.93 -25.22 -10.51
N PRO A 129 -4.32 -26.25 -11.13
CA PRO A 129 -5.06 -27.31 -11.79
C PRO A 129 -6.03 -28.02 -10.84
N LYS A 130 -7.27 -28.27 -11.29
CA LYS A 130 -8.31 -28.94 -10.48
C LYS A 130 -7.90 -30.34 -10.01
N THR A 131 -7.01 -31.01 -10.73
CA THR A 131 -6.44 -32.30 -10.36
C THR A 131 -5.78 -32.30 -8.98
N TYR A 132 -5.18 -31.19 -8.56
CA TYR A 132 -4.63 -31.04 -7.20
C TYR A 132 -5.73 -31.07 -6.14
N THR A 133 -6.82 -30.36 -6.39
CA THR A 133 -7.98 -30.35 -5.49
C THR A 133 -8.64 -31.73 -5.40
N GLU A 134 -8.85 -32.38 -6.56
CA GLU A 134 -9.49 -33.70 -6.67
C GLU A 134 -8.63 -34.78 -5.98
N ALA A 135 -7.31 -34.78 -6.19
CA ALA A 135 -6.40 -35.70 -5.54
C ALA A 135 -6.37 -35.55 -4.01
N SER A 136 -6.36 -34.31 -3.52
CA SER A 136 -6.39 -34.00 -2.09
C SER A 136 -7.69 -34.48 -1.43
N LEU A 137 -8.83 -34.21 -2.08
CA LEU A 137 -10.15 -34.68 -1.59
C LEU A 137 -10.27 -36.21 -1.64
N ALA A 138 -9.71 -36.88 -2.66
CA ALA A 138 -9.69 -38.32 -2.77
C ALA A 138 -8.89 -39.00 -1.65
N LEU A 139 -7.86 -38.32 -1.12
CA LEU A 139 -7.11 -38.77 0.06
C LEU A 139 -7.83 -38.47 1.39
N GLY A 140 -9.07 -37.95 1.34
CA GLY A 140 -9.88 -37.69 2.53
C GLY A 140 -9.62 -36.32 3.19
N ALA A 141 -8.86 -35.42 2.55
CA ALA A 141 -8.67 -34.08 3.08
C ALA A 141 -9.97 -33.26 3.04
N SER A 142 -10.19 -32.42 4.05
CA SER A 142 -11.30 -31.47 4.04
C SER A 142 -11.04 -30.33 3.03
N LYS A 143 -12.09 -29.61 2.64
CA LYS A 143 -11.96 -28.43 1.75
C LYS A 143 -10.98 -27.38 2.31
N ALA A 144 -10.99 -27.16 3.63
CA ALA A 144 -10.08 -26.23 4.27
C ALA A 144 -8.61 -26.72 4.20
N GLN A 145 -8.37 -28.00 4.51
CA GLN A 145 -7.04 -28.59 4.37
C GLN A 145 -6.54 -28.51 2.93
N THR A 146 -7.39 -28.82 1.95
CA THR A 146 -7.04 -28.69 0.53
C THR A 146 -6.69 -27.24 0.16
N ALA A 147 -7.47 -26.25 0.61
CA ALA A 147 -7.22 -24.84 0.33
C ALA A 147 -5.87 -24.36 0.91
N PHE A 148 -5.61 -24.63 2.19
CA PHE A 148 -4.42 -24.08 2.86
C PHE A 148 -3.16 -24.93 2.68
N SER A 149 -3.28 -26.25 2.52
CA SER A 149 -2.12 -27.15 2.44
C SER A 149 -1.75 -27.54 0.98
N VAL A 150 -2.64 -27.31 0.02
CA VAL A 150 -2.38 -27.69 -1.37
C VAL A 150 -2.50 -26.50 -2.32
N ILE A 151 -3.65 -25.83 -2.35
CA ILE A 151 -3.91 -24.76 -3.33
C ILE A 151 -3.08 -23.52 -3.02
N LEU A 152 -3.09 -23.05 -1.79
CA LEU A 152 -2.36 -21.85 -1.38
C LEU A 152 -0.84 -21.98 -1.58
N PRO A 153 -0.18 -23.09 -1.16
CA PRO A 153 1.23 -23.29 -1.47
C PRO A 153 1.53 -23.39 -2.98
N ALA A 154 0.67 -24.04 -3.75
CA ALA A 154 0.82 -24.15 -5.20
C ALA A 154 0.71 -22.78 -5.90
N ALA A 155 -0.13 -21.87 -5.38
CA ALA A 155 -0.31 -20.51 -5.89
C ALA A 155 0.71 -19.49 -5.36
N THR A 156 1.62 -19.87 -4.45
CA THR A 156 2.56 -18.96 -3.79
C THR A 156 3.35 -18.06 -4.75
N PRO A 157 3.87 -18.52 -5.91
CA PRO A 157 4.57 -17.65 -6.84
C PRO A 157 3.70 -16.50 -7.37
N GLY A 158 2.43 -16.79 -7.68
CA GLY A 158 1.47 -15.78 -8.14
C GLY A 158 1.05 -14.82 -7.04
N ILE A 159 0.88 -15.31 -5.80
CA ILE A 159 0.59 -14.48 -4.63
C ILE A 159 1.76 -13.56 -4.31
N PHE A 160 2.99 -14.04 -4.44
CA PHE A 160 4.18 -13.20 -4.28
C PHE A 160 4.23 -12.10 -5.35
N ALA A 161 3.91 -12.41 -6.59
CA ALA A 161 3.78 -11.40 -7.66
C ALA A 161 2.69 -10.36 -7.33
N ALA A 162 1.55 -10.79 -6.80
CA ALA A 162 0.47 -9.91 -6.35
C ALA A 162 0.95 -8.93 -5.26
N LEU A 163 1.70 -9.40 -4.28
CA LEU A 163 2.29 -8.56 -3.23
C LEU A 163 3.30 -7.57 -3.79
N LEU A 164 4.18 -7.99 -4.70
CA LEU A 164 5.15 -7.09 -5.35
C LEU A 164 4.45 -5.98 -6.15
N LEU A 165 3.37 -6.30 -6.87
CA LEU A 165 2.57 -5.31 -7.58
C LEU A 165 1.84 -4.38 -6.62
N GLY A 166 1.34 -4.89 -5.50
CA GLY A 166 0.78 -4.10 -4.42
C GLY A 166 1.80 -3.12 -3.82
N VAL A 167 3.03 -3.58 -3.56
CA VAL A 167 4.15 -2.72 -3.10
C VAL A 167 4.41 -1.62 -4.12
N GLY A 168 4.54 -1.95 -5.42
CA GLY A 168 4.75 -0.97 -6.48
C GLY A 168 3.63 0.07 -6.56
N ARG A 169 2.37 -0.36 -6.39
CA ARG A 169 1.19 0.51 -6.35
C ARG A 169 1.25 1.50 -5.20
N VAL A 170 1.58 1.02 -3.99
CA VAL A 170 1.68 1.86 -2.78
C VAL A 170 2.88 2.80 -2.87
N PHE A 171 4.03 2.29 -3.31
CA PHE A 171 5.26 3.06 -3.41
C PHE A 171 5.14 4.27 -4.35
N GLY A 172 4.39 4.13 -5.44
CA GLY A 172 4.11 5.19 -6.41
C GLY A 172 2.90 6.07 -6.08
N GLU A 173 2.20 5.84 -4.96
CA GLU A 173 0.98 6.59 -4.63
C GLU A 173 1.30 8.01 -4.18
N THR A 174 0.80 8.98 -4.94
CA THR A 174 1.09 10.41 -4.73
C THR A 174 0.02 11.11 -3.92
N MET A 175 -1.25 11.02 -4.36
CA MET A 175 -2.34 11.84 -3.81
C MET A 175 -2.75 11.43 -2.41
N ILE A 176 -2.83 10.13 -2.14
CA ILE A 176 -3.13 9.65 -0.79
C ILE A 176 -1.98 10.02 0.16
N ALA A 177 -0.71 9.86 -0.28
CA ALA A 177 0.44 10.27 0.50
C ALA A 177 0.38 11.77 0.84
N LEU A 178 0.16 12.62 -0.16
CA LEU A 178 0.10 14.07 0.00
C LEU A 178 -0.95 14.51 1.02
N MET A 179 -2.10 13.85 1.04
CA MET A 179 -3.25 14.24 1.86
C MET A 179 -3.26 13.62 3.26
N ALA A 180 -2.70 12.43 3.43
CA ALA A 180 -2.91 11.63 4.63
C ALA A 180 -1.66 11.47 5.53
N THR A 181 -0.45 11.72 5.02
CA THR A 181 0.80 11.47 5.78
C THR A 181 1.31 12.66 6.59
N GLY A 182 0.75 13.86 6.38
CA GLY A 182 1.19 15.10 7.03
C GLY A 182 2.40 15.78 6.40
N ASN A 183 3.06 15.18 5.41
CA ASN A 183 4.15 15.75 4.58
C ASN A 183 5.35 16.36 5.32
N ALA A 184 5.65 15.93 6.53
CA ALA A 184 6.84 16.35 7.26
C ALA A 184 7.97 15.32 7.06
N ALA A 185 9.13 15.78 6.60
CA ALA A 185 10.32 14.94 6.41
C ALA A 185 11.02 14.65 7.76
N LEU A 186 10.35 13.88 8.63
CA LEU A 186 10.84 13.51 9.94
C LEU A 186 11.46 12.12 9.92
N LEU A 187 12.65 11.99 10.51
CA LEU A 187 13.30 10.70 10.76
C LEU A 187 12.82 10.15 12.11
N SER A 188 11.80 9.34 12.08
CA SER A 188 11.28 8.67 13.26
C SER A 188 10.81 7.26 12.92
N ALA A 189 10.96 6.33 13.87
CA ALA A 189 10.40 4.98 13.77
C ALA A 189 8.93 4.92 14.18
N ASN A 190 8.40 5.97 14.84
CA ASN A 190 7.03 6.02 15.31
C ASN A 190 6.04 6.10 14.13
N PRO A 191 5.09 5.16 13.97
CA PRO A 191 4.11 5.17 12.90
C PRO A 191 3.08 6.31 13.02
N PHE A 192 2.92 6.89 14.20
CA PHE A 192 1.98 7.98 14.48
C PHE A 192 2.59 9.38 14.30
N GLU A 193 3.75 9.48 13.69
CA GLU A 193 4.34 10.74 13.28
C GLU A 193 4.20 10.99 11.80
N SER A 194 4.16 12.28 11.44
CA SER A 194 4.09 12.72 10.04
C SER A 194 5.34 12.26 9.28
N VAL A 195 5.14 11.90 8.02
CA VAL A 195 6.22 11.51 7.12
C VAL A 195 6.03 12.15 5.77
N ARG A 196 7.12 12.24 5.01
CA ARG A 196 7.11 12.67 3.63
C ARG A 196 7.59 11.53 2.74
N THR A 197 6.93 11.32 1.60
CA THR A 197 7.27 10.26 0.64
C THR A 197 7.86 10.84 -0.62
N PHE A 198 8.64 10.05 -1.37
CA PHE A 198 9.17 10.49 -2.68
C PHE A 198 8.06 10.92 -3.62
N ALA A 199 7.03 10.10 -3.81
CA ALA A 199 5.94 10.40 -4.72
C ALA A 199 5.19 11.69 -4.33
N ALA A 200 4.93 11.92 -3.03
CA ALA A 200 4.31 13.16 -2.56
C ALA A 200 5.22 14.38 -2.77
N THR A 201 6.53 14.24 -2.57
CA THR A 201 7.49 15.33 -2.80
C THR A 201 7.52 15.72 -4.27
N ILE A 202 7.66 14.75 -5.18
CA ILE A 202 7.62 15.01 -6.62
C ILE A 202 6.30 15.67 -7.01
N GLY A 203 5.17 15.14 -6.54
CA GLY A 203 3.84 15.66 -6.87
C GLY A 203 3.57 17.08 -6.35
N SER A 204 4.14 17.46 -5.19
CA SER A 204 3.94 18.80 -4.62
C SER A 204 4.92 19.83 -5.15
N GLU A 205 6.18 19.45 -5.41
CA GLU A 205 7.26 20.41 -5.71
C GLU A 205 7.56 20.55 -7.21
N MET A 206 7.16 19.58 -8.05
CA MET A 206 7.47 19.58 -9.47
C MET A 206 6.98 20.84 -10.23
N ALA A 207 5.86 21.41 -9.78
CA ALA A 207 5.29 22.63 -10.38
C ALA A 207 5.95 23.92 -9.86
N GLU A 208 6.68 23.85 -8.74
CA GLU A 208 7.29 25.01 -8.08
C GLU A 208 8.79 25.14 -8.38
N THR A 209 9.40 24.11 -8.97
CA THR A 209 10.83 24.10 -9.29
C THR A 209 11.14 24.91 -10.54
N VAL A 210 12.19 25.75 -10.46
CA VAL A 210 12.68 26.54 -11.61
C VAL A 210 13.59 25.66 -12.47
N PHE A 211 13.31 25.60 -13.77
CA PHE A 211 14.09 24.84 -14.72
C PHE A 211 15.58 25.26 -14.72
N GLY A 212 16.45 24.30 -14.56
CA GLY A 212 17.90 24.53 -14.55
C GLY A 212 18.52 24.82 -13.17
N GLU A 213 17.71 24.98 -12.13
CA GLU A 213 18.21 25.07 -10.75
C GLU A 213 18.52 23.71 -10.12
N THR A 214 19.20 23.73 -8.97
CA THR A 214 19.62 22.51 -8.28
C THR A 214 18.43 21.68 -7.80
N HIS A 215 17.35 22.34 -7.36
CA HIS A 215 16.12 21.71 -6.90
C HIS A 215 15.44 20.94 -8.03
N TYR A 216 15.45 21.47 -9.26
CA TYR A 216 14.92 20.77 -10.44
C TYR A 216 15.73 19.52 -10.84
N SER A 217 17.04 19.52 -10.57
CA SER A 217 17.95 18.45 -10.98
C SER A 217 18.12 17.33 -9.94
N VAL A 218 17.51 17.45 -8.77
CA VAL A 218 17.49 16.45 -7.69
C VAL A 218 16.17 15.71 -7.65
#